data_289ed588dfc1a61b0512a3f18a2fa9e5
#
_entry.id   289ed588dfc1a61b0512a3f18a2fa9e5
#
_cell.length_a   1.000
_cell.length_b   1.000
_cell.length_c   1.000
_cell.angle_alpha   90.00
_cell.angle_beta   90.00
_cell.angle_gamma   90.00
#
_symmetry.space_group_name_H-M   'P 1'
#
loop_
_entity.id
_entity.type
_entity.pdbx_description
1 polymer ?
#
loop_
_entity_poly.entity_id
_entity_poly.type
_entity_poly.pdbx_seq_one_letter_code
_entity_poly.pdbx_strand_id
1 'polypeptide(L)'
;MFTKPKYPTYVLCLLCVLSVPGVGLGGPKDEKEVKEVKNESKDVGKEAERALSAANVLLEITKTPESGIPQDLLNHADAIAVIPNVVKAALGVGGRHGKGIVARRLPNSGWGAPAFIEVSGGSFGLQIGVSVTDVIFVFTNDDGLKGLLDDKVELGGDAGVAAGPVGRSAEAGTNVTFDSPIYSYSRSKGLFAGLALKGTVMTMDGSANRRLYGDKATGRDILFGSSLQAATETKPFVDALNRVAPKGTHEKKAMKTSKK
;
A
#
# COMPACT_ATOMS: atom_id res chain seq x y z
N MET A 1 -3.95 -36.73 -45.65
CA MET A 1 -4.75 -35.62 -46.20
C MET A 1 -4.72 -34.53 -45.13
N PHE A 2 -3.74 -33.61 -45.24
CA PHE A 2 -3.43 -32.58 -44.22
C PHE A 2 -4.09 -31.28 -44.62
N THR A 3 -4.96 -30.73 -43.82
CA THR A 3 -5.48 -29.36 -43.97
C THR A 3 -4.82 -28.43 -42.99
N LYS A 4 -4.10 -27.42 -43.54
CA LYS A 4 -3.46 -26.30 -42.81
C LYS A 4 -4.51 -25.27 -42.36
N PRO A 5 -4.35 -24.62 -41.21
CA PRO A 5 -5.15 -23.46 -40.83
C PRO A 5 -4.63 -22.21 -41.53
N LYS A 6 -5.56 -21.40 -42.05
CA LYS A 6 -5.35 -20.10 -42.67
C LYS A 6 -5.12 -19.01 -41.57
N TYR A 7 -3.99 -18.32 -41.62
CA TYR A 7 -3.81 -17.08 -40.91
C TYR A 7 -4.31 -15.89 -41.77
N PRO A 8 -5.00 -14.90 -41.20
CA PRO A 8 -5.35 -13.70 -41.94
C PRO A 8 -4.12 -12.76 -42.07
N THR A 9 -3.85 -12.42 -43.28
CA THR A 9 -2.83 -11.50 -43.78
C THR A 9 -3.13 -10.09 -43.29
N TYR A 10 -2.23 -9.50 -42.49
CA TYR A 10 -2.26 -8.08 -42.22
C TYR A 10 -1.81 -7.32 -43.47
N VAL A 11 -2.74 -6.53 -44.00
CA VAL A 11 -2.56 -5.64 -45.11
C VAL A 11 -1.60 -4.52 -44.72
N LEU A 12 -0.46 -4.53 -45.38
CA LEU A 12 0.54 -3.47 -45.38
C LEU A 12 -0.06 -2.24 -46.07
N CYS A 13 -0.52 -1.23 -45.33
CA CYS A 13 -0.93 0.03 -45.89
C CYS A 13 0.30 0.89 -46.15
N LEU A 14 0.61 0.98 -47.43
CA LEU A 14 1.71 1.74 -48.05
C LEU A 14 1.48 3.25 -47.89
N LEU A 15 2.55 3.94 -47.57
CA LEU A 15 2.70 5.39 -47.49
C LEU A 15 2.06 6.12 -48.68
N CYS A 16 1.07 6.98 -48.37
CA CYS A 16 0.80 8.15 -49.21
C CYS A 16 1.42 9.37 -48.53
N VAL A 17 2.59 9.74 -48.98
CA VAL A 17 3.19 11.06 -48.70
C VAL A 17 2.46 12.08 -49.55
N LEU A 18 1.48 12.76 -48.99
CA LEU A 18 0.92 14.00 -49.49
C LEU A 18 1.71 15.14 -48.84
N SER A 19 2.53 15.78 -49.64
CA SER A 19 3.23 17.03 -49.34
C SER A 19 2.21 18.14 -49.05
N VAL A 20 2.01 18.47 -47.77
CA VAL A 20 1.34 19.69 -47.36
C VAL A 20 2.42 20.71 -47.01
N PRO A 21 2.52 21.83 -47.70
CA PRO A 21 3.41 22.90 -47.29
C PRO A 21 2.76 23.72 -46.20
N GLY A 22 3.45 23.83 -45.05
CA GLY A 22 3.15 24.83 -44.02
C GLY A 22 2.57 24.32 -42.73
N VAL A 23 3.27 23.43 -41.99
CA VAL A 23 3.10 23.32 -40.53
C VAL A 23 4.33 23.97 -39.92
N GLY A 24 4.08 25.12 -39.27
CA GLY A 24 5.08 25.88 -38.54
C GLY A 24 5.76 25.00 -37.50
N LEU A 25 7.08 25.09 -37.42
CA LEU A 25 7.90 24.51 -36.36
C LEU A 25 7.33 24.92 -35.02
N GLY A 26 6.79 23.94 -34.29
CA GLY A 26 6.27 24.10 -32.94
C GLY A 26 7.35 24.68 -32.02
N GLY A 27 7.04 25.80 -31.42
CA GLY A 27 7.94 26.56 -30.56
C GLY A 27 8.17 25.86 -29.24
N PRO A 28 8.92 26.45 -28.30
CA PRO A 28 9.38 25.86 -27.04
C PRO A 28 8.29 25.33 -26.07
N LYS A 29 7.02 25.45 -26.43
CA LYS A 29 5.88 24.86 -25.71
C LYS A 29 5.82 23.34 -25.84
N ASP A 30 6.10 22.79 -27.01
CA ASP A 30 5.97 21.34 -27.28
C ASP A 30 7.03 20.53 -26.52
N GLU A 31 8.21 21.10 -26.33
CA GLU A 31 9.30 20.42 -25.61
C GLU A 31 9.05 20.32 -24.09
N LYS A 32 8.36 21.32 -23.52
CA LYS A 32 7.93 21.27 -22.12
C LYS A 32 6.82 20.25 -21.89
N GLU A 33 5.82 20.22 -22.76
CA GLU A 33 4.69 19.30 -22.70
C GLU A 33 5.17 17.84 -22.84
N VAL A 34 6.07 17.55 -23.77
CA VAL A 34 6.68 16.22 -23.92
C VAL A 34 7.50 15.82 -22.69
N LYS A 35 8.22 16.76 -22.07
CA LYS A 35 8.96 16.51 -20.83
C LYS A 35 8.04 16.25 -19.63
N GLU A 36 6.95 16.98 -19.52
CA GLU A 36 5.94 16.77 -18.46
C GLU A 36 5.28 15.40 -18.61
N VAL A 37 4.77 15.04 -19.76
CA VAL A 37 4.17 13.71 -20.02
C VAL A 37 5.17 12.58 -19.76
N LYS A 38 6.43 12.75 -20.13
CA LYS A 38 7.48 11.75 -19.87
C LYS A 38 7.83 11.63 -18.39
N ASN A 39 7.79 12.71 -17.64
CA ASN A 39 7.99 12.68 -16.19
C ASN A 39 6.80 12.04 -15.48
N GLU A 40 5.59 12.37 -15.86
CA GLU A 40 4.37 11.81 -15.28
C GLU A 40 4.29 10.29 -15.50
N SER A 41 4.57 9.81 -16.70
CA SER A 41 4.64 8.38 -17.01
C SER A 41 5.70 7.63 -16.20
N LYS A 42 6.86 8.26 -15.94
CA LYS A 42 7.93 7.72 -15.12
C LYS A 42 7.54 7.66 -13.65
N ASP A 43 6.79 8.62 -13.17
CA ASP A 43 6.34 8.67 -11.79
C ASP A 43 5.22 7.65 -11.53
N VAL A 44 4.27 7.47 -12.45
CA VAL A 44 3.28 6.38 -12.38
C VAL A 44 3.96 5.01 -12.33
N GLY A 45 5.07 4.83 -13.04
CA GLY A 45 5.89 3.62 -12.95
C GLY A 45 6.46 3.37 -11.56
N LYS A 46 6.81 4.42 -10.81
CA LYS A 46 7.28 4.30 -9.42
C LYS A 46 6.16 3.86 -8.45
N GLU A 47 4.94 4.34 -8.66
CA GLU A 47 3.78 3.90 -7.88
C GLU A 47 3.48 2.41 -8.13
N ALA A 48 3.54 1.96 -9.39
CA ALA A 48 3.37 0.55 -9.73
C ALA A 48 4.46 -0.33 -9.08
N GLU A 49 5.72 0.10 -9.11
CA GLU A 49 6.84 -0.58 -8.45
C GLU A 49 6.65 -0.65 -6.93
N ARG A 50 6.18 0.44 -6.31
CA ARG A 50 5.89 0.49 -4.88
C ARG A 50 4.77 -0.48 -4.51
N ALA A 51 3.69 -0.53 -5.28
CA ALA A 51 2.58 -1.44 -5.06
C ALA A 51 3.03 -2.91 -5.22
N LEU A 52 3.84 -3.21 -6.22
CA LEU A 52 4.41 -4.54 -6.43
C LEU A 52 5.36 -4.94 -5.29
N SER A 53 6.22 -4.03 -4.84
CA SER A 53 7.12 -4.27 -3.71
C SER A 53 6.35 -4.55 -2.43
N ALA A 54 5.29 -3.79 -2.16
CA ALA A 54 4.39 -4.02 -1.02
C ALA A 54 3.66 -5.36 -1.11
N ALA A 55 3.20 -5.74 -2.31
CA ALA A 55 2.61 -7.05 -2.56
C ALA A 55 3.58 -8.19 -2.24
N ASN A 56 4.84 -8.08 -2.66
CA ASN A 56 5.87 -9.07 -2.39
C ASN A 56 6.13 -9.20 -0.88
N VAL A 57 6.19 -8.08 -0.14
CA VAL A 57 6.34 -8.10 1.33
C VAL A 57 5.18 -8.85 1.99
N LEU A 58 3.94 -8.61 1.55
CA LEU A 58 2.76 -9.32 2.07
C LEU A 58 2.81 -10.83 1.79
N LEU A 59 3.16 -11.21 0.57
CA LEU A 59 3.22 -12.63 0.18
C LEU A 59 4.29 -13.40 0.95
N GLU A 60 5.34 -12.75 1.45
CA GLU A 60 6.32 -13.38 2.33
C GLU A 60 5.74 -13.82 3.68
N ILE A 61 4.64 -13.20 4.16
CA ILE A 61 3.94 -13.62 5.39
C ILE A 61 3.52 -15.09 5.29
N THR A 62 3.02 -15.51 4.12
CA THR A 62 2.54 -16.88 3.90
C THR A 62 3.66 -17.91 3.82
N LYS A 63 4.90 -17.48 3.60
CA LYS A 63 6.06 -18.37 3.50
C LYS A 63 6.69 -18.70 4.85
N THR A 64 6.37 -17.92 5.90
CA THR A 64 6.94 -18.07 7.24
C THR A 64 5.86 -18.17 8.31
N PRO A 65 5.04 -19.25 8.32
CA PRO A 65 3.89 -19.34 9.22
C PRO A 65 4.29 -19.35 10.71
N GLU A 66 5.49 -19.77 11.03
CA GLU A 66 5.97 -19.89 12.42
C GLU A 66 6.48 -18.56 13.01
N SER A 67 6.82 -17.60 12.18
CA SER A 67 7.31 -16.27 12.57
C SER A 67 6.53 -15.12 11.91
N GLY A 68 5.44 -15.44 11.21
CA GLY A 68 4.63 -14.48 10.48
C GLY A 68 3.63 -13.73 11.36
N ILE A 69 2.84 -12.88 10.73
CA ILE A 69 1.71 -12.19 11.34
C ILE A 69 0.58 -13.22 11.54
N PRO A 70 -0.03 -13.32 12.72
CA PRO A 70 -1.11 -14.26 12.98
C PRO A 70 -2.28 -14.09 12.01
N GLN A 71 -2.81 -15.21 11.50
CA GLN A 71 -3.90 -15.19 10.54
C GLN A 71 -5.17 -14.55 11.12
N ASP A 72 -5.42 -14.75 12.39
CA ASP A 72 -6.57 -14.13 13.08
C ASP A 72 -6.47 -12.60 13.09
N LEU A 73 -5.28 -12.04 13.30
CA LEU A 73 -5.08 -10.60 13.21
C LEU A 73 -5.31 -10.08 11.78
N LEU A 74 -4.82 -10.79 10.77
CA LEU A 74 -5.05 -10.44 9.36
C LEU A 74 -6.54 -10.52 9.00
N ASN A 75 -7.26 -11.50 9.54
CA ASN A 75 -8.71 -11.66 9.31
C ASN A 75 -9.52 -10.56 10.01
N HIS A 76 -9.03 -10.02 11.12
CA HIS A 76 -9.66 -8.92 11.87
C HIS A 76 -9.18 -7.53 11.40
N ALA A 77 -8.31 -7.47 10.43
CA ALA A 77 -7.78 -6.20 9.94
C ALA A 77 -8.85 -5.39 9.19
N ASP A 78 -9.08 -4.15 9.63
CA ASP A 78 -9.87 -3.14 8.92
C ASP A 78 -9.06 -2.46 7.82
N ALA A 79 -7.75 -2.33 8.03
CA ALA A 79 -6.83 -1.91 6.99
C ALA A 79 -5.44 -2.52 7.17
N ILE A 80 -4.70 -2.61 6.10
CA ILE A 80 -3.29 -3.02 6.10
C ILE A 80 -2.48 -2.01 5.31
N ALA A 81 -1.42 -1.49 5.94
CA ALA A 81 -0.44 -0.65 5.28
C ALA A 81 0.90 -1.38 5.19
N VAL A 82 1.58 -1.23 4.06
CA VAL A 82 2.90 -1.81 3.84
C VAL A 82 3.84 -0.73 3.33
N ILE A 83 4.95 -0.59 3.99
CA ILE A 83 6.02 0.36 3.65
C ILE A 83 7.28 -0.43 3.36
N PRO A 84 7.56 -0.74 2.10
CA PRO A 84 8.80 -1.42 1.72
C PRO A 84 10.00 -0.51 1.93
N ASN A 85 11.14 -1.09 2.26
CA ASN A 85 12.44 -0.43 2.31
C ASN A 85 12.47 0.86 3.15
N VAL A 86 11.90 0.85 4.34
CA VAL A 86 12.05 1.96 5.29
C VAL A 86 13.51 2.10 5.65
N VAL A 87 14.10 3.24 5.31
CA VAL A 87 15.48 3.57 5.65
C VAL A 87 15.51 4.23 7.02
N LYS A 88 16.35 3.71 7.91
CA LYS A 88 16.69 4.33 9.18
C LYS A 88 18.19 4.66 9.17
N ALA A 89 18.53 5.92 9.41
CA ALA A 89 19.90 6.37 9.56
C ALA A 89 20.06 7.08 10.90
N ALA A 90 21.12 6.78 11.65
CA ALA A 90 21.37 7.38 12.95
C ALA A 90 22.88 7.59 13.20
N LEU A 91 23.20 8.73 13.82
CA LEU A 91 24.51 9.14 14.32
C LEU A 91 24.30 9.80 15.70
N GLY A 92 23.78 9.05 16.68
CA GLY A 92 23.34 9.59 17.97
C GLY A 92 21.90 10.14 17.90
N VAL A 93 21.63 11.02 16.95
CA VAL A 93 20.27 11.42 16.51
C VAL A 93 20.06 10.84 15.13
N GLY A 94 18.89 10.29 14.86
CA GLY A 94 18.60 9.64 13.60
C GLY A 94 17.20 9.95 13.08
N GLY A 95 16.97 9.56 11.85
CA GLY A 95 15.66 9.63 11.21
C GLY A 95 15.30 8.32 10.54
N ARG A 96 14.02 8.13 10.31
CA ARG A 96 13.46 7.08 9.44
C ARG A 96 12.56 7.70 8.40
N HIS A 97 12.58 7.14 7.21
CA HIS A 97 11.71 7.56 6.13
C HIS A 97 11.41 6.37 5.23
N GLY A 98 10.17 6.29 4.74
CA GLY A 98 9.74 5.29 3.78
C GLY A 98 8.44 5.68 3.10
N LYS A 99 8.23 5.15 1.91
CA LYS A 99 7.01 5.32 1.12
C LYS A 99 6.31 3.99 0.98
N GLY A 100 4.98 4.00 1.15
CA GLY A 100 4.19 2.78 1.17
C GLY A 100 2.81 2.94 0.57
N ILE A 101 1.98 1.96 0.85
CA ILE A 101 0.62 1.87 0.36
C ILE A 101 -0.27 1.28 1.46
N VAL A 102 -1.49 1.75 1.56
CA VAL A 102 -2.51 1.27 2.51
C VAL A 102 -3.80 0.96 1.77
N ALA A 103 -4.46 -0.13 2.13
CA ALA A 103 -5.83 -0.41 1.68
C ALA A 103 -6.73 -0.69 2.88
N ARG A 104 -7.98 -0.24 2.78
CA ARG A 104 -9.03 -0.50 3.75
C ARG A 104 -9.91 -1.65 3.29
N ARG A 105 -10.36 -2.47 4.23
CA ARG A 105 -11.33 -3.53 3.98
C ARG A 105 -12.71 -2.94 3.79
N LEU A 106 -13.40 -3.36 2.74
CA LEU A 106 -14.79 -2.99 2.49
C LEU A 106 -15.74 -3.96 3.20
N PRO A 107 -16.89 -3.50 3.68
CA PRO A 107 -17.81 -4.33 4.47
C PRO A 107 -18.24 -5.64 3.79
N ASN A 108 -18.41 -5.63 2.47
CA ASN A 108 -18.99 -6.77 1.74
C ASN A 108 -18.19 -7.24 0.52
N SER A 109 -17.02 -6.68 0.23
CA SER A 109 -16.37 -6.87 -1.08
C SER A 109 -14.85 -7.01 -1.07
N GLY A 110 -14.25 -7.37 0.04
CA GLY A 110 -12.80 -7.53 0.10
C GLY A 110 -12.08 -6.21 0.36
N TRP A 111 -11.04 -5.89 -0.43
CA TRP A 111 -10.20 -4.72 -0.23
C TRP A 111 -10.55 -3.58 -1.19
N GLY A 112 -10.64 -2.35 -0.66
CA GLY A 112 -10.93 -1.14 -1.41
C GLY A 112 -9.75 -0.63 -2.22
N ALA A 113 -9.94 0.55 -2.83
CA ALA A 113 -8.88 1.24 -3.54
C ALA A 113 -7.73 1.59 -2.58
N PRO A 114 -6.47 1.23 -2.92
CA PRO A 114 -5.33 1.56 -2.08
C PRO A 114 -4.91 3.03 -2.21
N ALA A 115 -4.51 3.64 -1.09
CA ALA A 115 -3.92 4.97 -1.05
C ALA A 115 -2.41 4.88 -0.80
N PHE A 116 -1.65 5.78 -1.40
CA PHE A 116 -0.21 5.92 -1.15
C PHE A 116 0.04 6.78 0.08
N ILE A 117 0.99 6.34 0.89
CA ILE A 117 1.36 6.95 2.17
C ILE A 117 2.87 7.09 2.29
N GLU A 118 3.30 7.97 3.19
CA GLU A 118 4.67 8.13 3.61
C GLU A 118 4.78 7.97 5.13
N VAL A 119 5.89 7.43 5.59
CA VAL A 119 6.24 7.40 7.02
C VAL A 119 7.53 8.16 7.24
N SER A 120 7.55 8.95 8.31
CA SER A 120 8.73 9.66 8.76
C SER A 120 8.79 9.65 10.29
N GLY A 121 9.97 9.80 10.88
CA GLY A 121 10.08 9.87 12.32
C GLY A 121 11.51 10.07 12.76
N GLY A 122 11.65 10.72 13.95
CA GLY A 122 12.92 10.82 14.64
C GLY A 122 13.27 9.52 15.37
N SER A 123 14.53 9.26 15.55
CA SER A 123 15.04 8.22 16.43
C SER A 123 16.23 8.74 17.20
N PHE A 124 16.21 8.50 18.52
CA PHE A 124 17.36 8.77 19.38
C PHE A 124 17.99 7.43 19.77
N GLY A 125 19.30 7.36 19.76
CA GLY A 125 19.99 6.15 20.18
C GLY A 125 21.47 6.22 19.93
N LEU A 126 22.23 5.51 20.75
CA LEU A 126 23.69 5.42 20.64
C LEU A 126 24.18 4.59 19.45
N GLN A 127 23.25 4.07 18.64
CA GLN A 127 23.61 3.29 17.46
C GLN A 127 23.96 4.20 16.29
N ILE A 128 25.13 3.97 15.74
CA ILE A 128 25.59 4.57 14.47
C ILE A 128 25.35 3.55 13.37
N GLY A 129 24.65 3.94 12.32
CA GLY A 129 24.45 3.07 11.16
C GLY A 129 23.24 3.40 10.30
N VAL A 130 23.16 2.67 9.19
CA VAL A 130 22.02 2.68 8.28
C VAL A 130 21.41 1.28 8.26
N SER A 131 20.10 1.20 8.37
CA SER A 131 19.36 -0.05 8.20
C SER A 131 18.18 0.17 7.26
N VAL A 132 17.82 -0.89 6.54
CA VAL A 132 16.66 -0.92 5.65
C VAL A 132 15.78 -2.09 6.09
N THR A 133 14.51 -1.81 6.35
CA THR A 133 13.53 -2.82 6.79
C THR A 133 12.19 -2.55 6.15
N ASP A 134 11.44 -3.59 5.85
CA ASP A 134 10.03 -3.42 5.49
C ASP A 134 9.20 -3.28 6.76
N VAL A 135 8.18 -2.45 6.72
CA VAL A 135 7.26 -2.22 7.83
C VAL A 135 5.83 -2.51 7.39
N ILE A 136 5.10 -3.22 8.25
CA ILE A 136 3.68 -3.51 8.04
C ILE A 136 2.91 -2.98 9.24
N PHE A 137 1.80 -2.30 8.97
CA PHE A 137 0.82 -1.91 9.98
C PHE A 137 -0.49 -2.62 9.70
N VAL A 138 -1.04 -3.24 10.75
CA VAL A 138 -2.36 -3.88 10.74
C VAL A 138 -3.26 -3.04 11.63
N PHE A 139 -4.27 -2.43 11.04
CA PHE A 139 -5.29 -1.64 11.73
C PHE A 139 -6.46 -2.55 12.08
N THR A 140 -6.84 -2.57 13.35
CA THR A 140 -7.92 -3.42 13.87
C THR A 140 -9.25 -2.68 14.00
N ASN A 141 -9.24 -1.37 13.76
CA ASN A 141 -10.43 -0.52 13.74
C ASN A 141 -10.18 0.75 12.89
N ASP A 142 -11.27 1.44 12.56
CA ASP A 142 -11.23 2.68 11.80
C ASP A 142 -10.58 3.85 12.57
N ASP A 143 -10.49 3.79 13.90
CA ASP A 143 -9.89 4.87 14.69
C ASP A 143 -8.40 5.04 14.38
N GLY A 144 -7.70 3.94 14.13
CA GLY A 144 -6.32 3.99 13.68
C GLY A 144 -6.11 4.67 12.33
N LEU A 145 -7.14 4.70 11.48
CA LEU A 145 -7.11 5.33 10.16
C LEU A 145 -7.60 6.77 10.17
N LYS A 146 -8.37 7.20 11.18
CA LYS A 146 -8.98 8.54 11.21
C LYS A 146 -7.95 9.66 11.08
N GLY A 147 -6.81 9.52 11.72
CA GLY A 147 -5.73 10.49 11.59
C GLY A 147 -5.18 10.65 10.18
N LEU A 148 -5.20 9.58 9.37
CA LEU A 148 -4.81 9.67 7.95
C LEU A 148 -5.84 10.43 7.10
N LEU A 149 -7.07 10.57 7.57
CA LEU A 149 -8.10 11.36 6.89
C LEU A 149 -7.87 12.85 7.04
N ASP A 150 -7.15 13.24 8.08
CA ASP A 150 -6.70 14.60 8.35
C ASP A 150 -5.25 14.81 7.86
N ASP A 151 -4.86 13.99 6.87
CA ASP A 151 -3.56 13.94 6.18
C ASP A 151 -2.35 13.55 7.06
N LYS A 152 -2.53 13.31 8.37
CA LYS A 152 -1.43 12.99 9.28
C LYS A 152 -1.90 12.23 10.51
N VAL A 153 -1.15 11.18 10.89
CA VAL A 153 -1.30 10.49 12.17
C VAL A 153 0.05 10.26 12.83
N GLU A 154 0.18 10.61 14.11
CA GLU A 154 1.35 10.28 14.92
C GLU A 154 1.12 8.99 15.70
N LEU A 155 1.91 7.96 15.37
CA LEU A 155 1.82 6.65 15.99
C LEU A 155 2.35 6.68 17.43
N GLY A 156 1.49 6.30 18.37
CA GLY A 156 1.78 6.35 19.81
C GLY A 156 1.47 7.69 20.48
N GLY A 157 1.08 8.70 19.68
CA GLY A 157 0.47 9.95 20.12
C GLY A 157 -1.03 9.95 19.81
N ASP A 158 -1.36 10.26 18.55
CA ASP A 158 -2.77 10.36 18.08
C ASP A 158 -3.44 8.99 17.98
N ALA A 159 -2.69 7.95 17.59
CA ALA A 159 -3.17 6.59 17.51
C ALA A 159 -2.28 5.62 18.31
N GLY A 160 -2.90 4.78 19.12
CA GLY A 160 -2.20 3.73 19.87
C GLY A 160 -1.54 2.75 18.89
N VAL A 161 -0.24 2.46 19.09
CA VAL A 161 0.48 1.47 18.30
C VAL A 161 1.20 0.48 19.21
N ALA A 162 1.02 -0.80 18.95
CA ALA A 162 1.68 -1.89 19.67
C ALA A 162 2.60 -2.68 18.72
N ALA A 163 3.64 -3.29 19.31
CA ALA A 163 4.39 -4.34 18.62
C ALA A 163 3.45 -5.53 18.38
N GLY A 164 3.34 -5.99 17.16
CA GLY A 164 2.45 -7.08 16.83
C GLY A 164 2.93 -8.42 17.40
N PRO A 165 2.03 -9.31 17.81
CA PRO A 165 2.38 -10.68 18.19
C PRO A 165 2.88 -11.47 16.97
N VAL A 166 3.85 -12.36 17.16
CA VAL A 166 4.43 -13.16 16.08
C VAL A 166 4.33 -14.65 16.36
N GLY A 167 4.14 -15.45 15.31
CA GLY A 167 4.18 -16.90 15.35
C GLY A 167 2.93 -17.58 15.88
N ARG A 168 2.92 -18.91 15.85
CA ARG A 168 1.81 -19.77 16.29
C ARG A 168 1.48 -19.66 17.79
N SER A 169 2.40 -19.24 18.61
CA SER A 169 2.12 -19.01 20.04
C SER A 169 1.10 -17.92 20.28
N ALA A 170 0.94 -17.00 19.34
CA ALA A 170 -0.10 -15.98 19.37
C ALA A 170 -1.48 -16.51 18.93
N GLU A 171 -1.53 -17.65 18.25
CA GLU A 171 -2.78 -18.31 17.82
C GLU A 171 -3.31 -19.31 18.89
N ALA A 172 -2.43 -19.83 19.74
CA ALA A 172 -2.77 -20.84 20.74
C ALA A 172 -3.51 -20.29 21.99
N GLY A 173 -3.56 -18.97 22.14
CA GLY A 173 -4.35 -18.31 23.20
C GLY A 173 -5.80 -18.20 22.79
N THR A 174 -6.69 -18.97 23.42
CA THR A 174 -8.13 -19.07 23.13
C THR A 174 -8.90 -17.74 23.22
N ASN A 175 -8.25 -16.65 23.67
CA ASN A 175 -8.81 -15.30 23.81
C ASN A 175 -7.74 -14.22 23.52
N VAL A 176 -7.18 -14.19 22.31
CA VAL A 176 -6.36 -13.04 21.91
C VAL A 176 -7.31 -11.87 21.63
N THR A 177 -7.46 -10.98 22.59
CA THR A 177 -8.11 -9.68 22.35
C THR A 177 -7.09 -8.75 21.71
N PHE A 178 -7.43 -8.26 20.51
CA PHE A 178 -6.60 -7.26 19.84
C PHE A 178 -7.00 -5.88 20.34
N ASP A 179 -6.40 -5.45 21.47
CA ASP A 179 -6.79 -4.23 22.19
C ASP A 179 -6.12 -2.96 21.62
N SER A 180 -5.08 -3.11 20.80
CA SER A 180 -4.45 -1.96 20.16
C SER A 180 -5.09 -1.65 18.81
N PRO A 181 -5.38 -0.38 18.50
CA PRO A 181 -5.94 0.02 17.21
C PRO A 181 -4.98 -0.23 16.04
N ILE A 182 -3.67 -0.28 16.29
CA ILE A 182 -2.64 -0.55 15.27
C ILE A 182 -1.61 -1.52 15.83
N TYR A 183 -1.32 -2.57 15.07
CA TYR A 183 -0.18 -3.46 15.29
C TYR A 183 0.87 -3.24 14.22
N SER A 184 2.13 -3.12 14.64
CA SER A 184 3.23 -2.89 13.71
C SER A 184 4.25 -4.03 13.73
N TYR A 185 4.75 -4.32 12.55
CA TYR A 185 5.74 -5.36 12.29
C TYR A 185 6.88 -4.81 11.45
N SER A 186 8.08 -5.31 11.69
CA SER A 186 9.21 -5.13 10.79
C SER A 186 9.59 -6.47 10.16
N ARG A 187 10.04 -6.42 8.91
CA ARG A 187 10.64 -7.56 8.23
C ARG A 187 12.07 -7.23 7.86
N SER A 188 12.99 -8.05 8.32
CA SER A 188 14.40 -7.98 7.96
C SER A 188 14.93 -9.37 7.67
N LYS A 189 15.61 -9.54 6.54
CA LYS A 189 16.20 -10.84 6.13
C LYS A 189 15.19 -12.00 6.14
N GLY A 190 13.93 -11.73 5.76
CA GLY A 190 12.87 -12.75 5.68
C GLY A 190 12.18 -13.09 7.00
N LEU A 191 12.60 -12.51 8.13
CA LEU A 191 11.98 -12.72 9.43
C LEU A 191 11.09 -11.52 9.80
N PHE A 192 9.92 -11.81 10.33
CA PHE A 192 9.02 -10.81 10.90
C PHE A 192 9.24 -10.69 12.40
N ALA A 193 9.16 -9.47 12.91
CA ALA A 193 9.19 -9.17 14.34
C ALA A 193 8.23 -8.03 14.65
N GLY A 194 7.57 -8.08 15.80
CA GLY A 194 6.81 -6.95 16.31
C GLY A 194 7.73 -5.76 16.57
N LEU A 195 7.35 -4.58 16.15
CA LEU A 195 8.14 -3.36 16.24
C LEU A 195 7.33 -2.23 16.84
N ALA A 196 7.80 -1.65 17.94
CA ALA A 196 7.19 -0.43 18.47
C ALA A 196 7.69 0.80 17.69
N LEU A 197 6.77 1.49 17.01
CA LEU A 197 7.06 2.65 16.16
C LEU A 197 6.51 3.96 16.73
N LYS A 198 6.60 4.16 18.04
CA LYS A 198 6.21 5.43 18.68
C LYS A 198 6.97 6.60 18.11
N GLY A 199 6.29 7.75 17.92
CA GLY A 199 6.87 8.96 17.34
C GLY A 199 7.12 8.84 15.81
N THR A 200 6.53 7.85 15.15
CA THR A 200 6.49 7.79 13.69
C THR A 200 5.24 8.51 13.21
N VAL A 201 5.41 9.40 12.27
CA VAL A 201 4.33 10.12 11.61
C VAL A 201 4.04 9.43 10.28
N MET A 202 2.77 9.13 10.06
CA MET A 202 2.25 8.60 8.80
C MET A 202 1.41 9.69 8.13
N THR A 203 1.65 9.95 6.85
CA THR A 203 0.97 10.98 6.06
C THR A 203 0.54 10.42 4.71
N MET A 204 -0.45 11.05 4.08
CA MET A 204 -0.82 10.73 2.71
C MET A 204 0.26 11.22 1.72
N ASP A 205 0.67 10.39 0.77
CA ASP A 205 1.44 10.82 -0.41
C ASP A 205 0.47 11.44 -1.43
N GLY A 206 0.09 12.71 -1.17
CA GLY A 206 -0.89 13.42 -1.98
C GLY A 206 -0.51 13.50 -3.47
N SER A 207 0.79 13.55 -3.78
CA SER A 207 1.25 13.59 -5.18
C SER A 207 1.04 12.26 -5.90
N ALA A 208 1.37 11.14 -5.27
CA ALA A 208 1.13 9.82 -5.83
C ALA A 208 -0.38 9.52 -5.96
N ASN A 209 -1.16 9.87 -4.95
CA ASN A 209 -2.60 9.67 -4.96
C ASN A 209 -3.29 10.46 -6.08
N ARG A 210 -2.93 11.75 -6.28
CA ARG A 210 -3.48 12.56 -7.38
C ARG A 210 -3.13 12.02 -8.75
N ARG A 211 -1.91 11.52 -8.96
CA ARG A 211 -1.52 10.93 -10.25
C ARG A 211 -2.38 9.74 -10.66
N LEU A 212 -2.83 8.92 -9.69
CA LEU A 212 -3.59 7.71 -9.99
C LEU A 212 -5.10 7.88 -9.90
N TYR A 213 -5.57 8.77 -9.04
CA TYR A 213 -7.01 8.93 -8.77
C TYR A 213 -7.56 10.29 -9.19
N GLY A 214 -6.70 11.18 -9.73
CA GLY A 214 -7.07 12.54 -10.15
C GLY A 214 -6.89 13.59 -9.06
N ASP A 215 -6.78 14.86 -9.48
CA ASP A 215 -6.39 15.98 -8.61
C ASP A 215 -7.32 16.25 -7.42
N LYS A 216 -8.57 15.84 -7.52
CA LYS A 216 -9.59 16.06 -6.47
C LYS A 216 -9.70 14.89 -5.49
N ALA A 217 -9.02 13.77 -5.73
CA ALA A 217 -9.10 12.60 -4.86
C ALA A 217 -8.39 12.86 -3.53
N THR A 218 -9.14 12.83 -2.45
CA THR A 218 -8.60 12.90 -1.08
C THR A 218 -8.34 11.51 -0.52
N GLY A 219 -7.54 11.41 0.54
CA GLY A 219 -7.35 10.15 1.26
C GLY A 219 -8.68 9.55 1.76
N ARG A 220 -9.62 10.41 2.16
CA ARG A 220 -10.98 10.00 2.55
C ARG A 220 -11.72 9.37 1.38
N ASP A 221 -11.69 9.97 0.20
CA ASP A 221 -12.38 9.46 -0.99
C ASP A 221 -11.83 8.11 -1.41
N ILE A 222 -10.51 7.92 -1.32
CA ILE A 222 -9.84 6.67 -1.70
C ILE A 222 -10.14 5.55 -0.69
N LEU A 223 -9.96 5.81 0.62
CA LEU A 223 -10.06 4.75 1.64
C LEU A 223 -11.49 4.50 2.12
N PHE A 224 -12.35 5.51 2.14
CA PHE A 224 -13.71 5.42 2.69
C PHE A 224 -14.81 5.65 1.65
N GLY A 225 -14.45 6.18 0.48
CA GLY A 225 -15.37 6.32 -0.64
C GLY A 225 -15.72 4.96 -1.26
N SER A 226 -16.91 4.83 -1.80
CA SER A 226 -17.36 3.64 -2.52
C SER A 226 -17.24 3.79 -4.05
N SER A 227 -16.89 4.98 -4.54
CA SER A 227 -16.89 5.31 -5.96
C SER A 227 -15.55 5.06 -6.67
N LEU A 228 -14.44 5.08 -5.94
CA LEU A 228 -13.12 4.87 -6.51
C LEU A 228 -12.77 3.38 -6.52
N GLN A 229 -12.36 2.91 -7.67
CA GLN A 229 -11.83 1.55 -7.84
C GLN A 229 -10.31 1.55 -7.75
N ALA A 230 -9.72 0.40 -7.40
CA ALA A 230 -8.29 0.22 -7.39
C ALA A 230 -7.71 0.51 -8.79
N ALA A 231 -6.76 1.43 -8.86
CA ALA A 231 -6.01 1.70 -10.09
C ALA A 231 -5.27 0.44 -10.55
N THR A 232 -5.05 0.31 -11.86
CA THR A 232 -4.39 -0.88 -12.43
C THR A 232 -3.02 -1.14 -11.80
N GLU A 233 -2.29 -0.08 -11.50
CA GLU A 233 -0.96 -0.09 -10.89
C GLU A 233 -0.97 -0.67 -9.47
N THR A 234 -2.12 -0.57 -8.78
CA THR A 234 -2.27 -1.05 -7.40
C THR A 234 -2.84 -2.47 -7.29
N LYS A 235 -3.27 -3.07 -8.40
CA LYS A 235 -3.83 -4.42 -8.42
C LYS A 235 -2.94 -5.48 -7.78
N PRO A 236 -1.61 -5.53 -8.01
CA PRO A 236 -0.75 -6.53 -7.36
C PRO A 236 -0.87 -6.51 -5.83
N PHE A 237 -1.01 -5.32 -5.23
CA PHE A 237 -1.19 -5.17 -3.80
C PHE A 237 -2.55 -5.68 -3.31
N VAL A 238 -3.63 -5.34 -4.02
CA VAL A 238 -4.99 -5.83 -3.71
C VAL A 238 -5.07 -7.35 -3.84
N ASP A 239 -4.46 -7.92 -4.87
CA ASP A 239 -4.42 -9.37 -5.08
C ASP A 239 -3.65 -10.09 -3.97
N ALA A 240 -2.52 -9.50 -3.50
CA ALA A 240 -1.78 -10.01 -2.36
C ALA A 240 -2.62 -9.95 -1.07
N LEU A 241 -3.31 -8.85 -0.81
CA LEU A 241 -4.22 -8.71 0.34
C LEU A 241 -5.33 -9.76 0.31
N ASN A 242 -5.96 -9.99 -0.86
CA ASN A 242 -6.98 -11.01 -1.02
C ASN A 242 -6.47 -12.43 -0.77
N ARG A 243 -5.16 -12.69 -0.97
CA ARG A 243 -4.54 -13.98 -0.67
C ARG A 243 -4.22 -14.15 0.81
N VAL A 244 -3.66 -13.11 1.45
CA VAL A 244 -3.19 -13.21 2.84
C VAL A 244 -4.29 -12.94 3.86
N ALA A 245 -5.31 -12.16 3.50
CA ALA A 245 -6.43 -11.78 4.35
C ALA A 245 -7.75 -11.75 3.56
N PRO A 246 -8.24 -12.90 3.06
CA PRO A 246 -9.34 -12.97 2.10
C PRO A 246 -10.70 -12.55 2.65
N LYS A 247 -10.95 -12.73 3.96
CA LYS A 247 -12.27 -12.46 4.57
C LYS A 247 -12.11 -11.75 5.92
N GLY A 248 -12.90 -10.68 6.09
CA GLY A 248 -13.08 -10.07 7.41
C GLY A 248 -14.09 -10.88 8.24
N THR A 249 -13.82 -11.01 9.54
CA THR A 249 -14.72 -11.66 10.50
C THR A 249 -15.87 -10.75 10.96
N HIS A 250 -16.04 -9.58 10.35
CA HIS A 250 -17.05 -8.59 10.77
C HIS A 250 -18.50 -9.03 10.62
N GLU A 251 -18.79 -10.10 9.88
CA GLU A 251 -20.16 -10.64 9.74
C GLU A 251 -20.77 -11.14 11.06
N LYS A 252 -19.96 -11.51 12.06
CA LYS A 252 -20.48 -12.10 13.31
C LYS A 252 -20.95 -11.09 14.36
N LYS A 253 -20.53 -9.82 14.27
CA LYS A 253 -20.90 -8.81 15.28
C LYS A 253 -22.24 -8.13 14.98
N ALA A 254 -22.61 -7.98 13.72
CA ALA A 254 -23.90 -7.42 13.31
C ALA A 254 -25.08 -8.36 13.62
N MET A 255 -24.88 -9.66 13.58
CA MET A 255 -25.93 -10.65 13.84
C MET A 255 -26.26 -10.85 15.33
N LYS A 256 -25.36 -10.49 16.26
CA LYS A 256 -25.62 -10.57 17.71
C LYS A 256 -26.39 -9.39 18.28
N THR A 257 -26.36 -8.22 17.62
CA THR A 257 -27.10 -7.02 18.08
C THR A 257 -28.54 -6.97 17.58
N SER A 258 -28.91 -7.79 16.60
CA SER A 258 -30.28 -7.89 16.07
C SER A 258 -31.18 -8.92 16.82
N LYS A 259 -30.66 -9.59 17.85
CA LYS A 259 -31.38 -10.60 18.62
C LYS A 259 -31.47 -10.27 20.12
N LYS A 260 -31.51 -8.99 20.50
CA LYS A 260 -31.85 -8.57 21.85
C LYS A 260 -32.97 -7.55 21.80
#